data_95ae737e5664af93c4c0d4ac140b9dc2
#
_entry.id   95ae737e5664af93c4c0d4ac140b9dc2
#
_cell.length_a   1.000
_cell.length_b   1.000
_cell.length_c   1.000
_cell.angle_alpha   90.00
_cell.angle_beta   90.00
_cell.angle_gamma   90.00
#
_symmetry.space_group_name_H-M   'P 1'
#
loop_
_entity.id
_entity.type
_entity.pdbx_description
1 polymer ?
#
loop_
_entity_poly.entity_id
_entity_poly.type
_entity_poly.pdbx_seq_one_letter_code
_entity_poly.pdbx_strand_id
1 'polypeptide(L)'
;MKKLLLALLLVPKLLLAETTVSIWDLAAYGSSPGVSAVKLEGWNPAITTTFEPVWGESAAYTPQVAALSTPYCASSDANDTAAGTGARTISVTGVTTAFARFTETVTMNGQTSVNLATASVLFIDKITVLTAGSGLLNAGIIQCGTGANTSGDPAVTHQYLGVSSATAIPAAGAGFGNVSESFFYGVPANKSLLCKNISCGSVFATAAAGHECVIDGYTNSTGVVKRYFVQMQHNTGSNPSLYPGVIQFPEKTLIIGKMAGVTGSDVGPASMTADCLLIDSAASNTNQVYF
;
A
#
# COMPACT_ATOMS: atom_id res chain seq x y z
N MET A 1 33.77 -71.39 20.40
CA MET A 1 33.90 -70.35 19.34
C MET A 1 32.50 -69.82 19.05
N LYS A 2 32.18 -68.65 19.64
CA LYS A 2 30.88 -67.99 19.47
C LYS A 2 31.01 -66.99 18.31
N LYS A 3 30.31 -67.22 17.22
CA LYS A 3 30.21 -66.28 16.10
C LYS A 3 29.22 -65.18 16.49
N LEU A 4 29.70 -63.98 16.73
CA LEU A 4 28.89 -62.80 16.96
C LEU A 4 28.39 -62.30 15.61
N LEU A 5 27.10 -62.46 15.36
CA LEU A 5 26.41 -61.97 14.15
C LEU A 5 26.13 -60.47 14.36
N LEU A 6 26.91 -59.61 13.72
CA LEU A 6 26.69 -58.16 13.72
C LEU A 6 25.55 -57.88 12.73
N ALA A 7 24.34 -57.75 13.21
CA ALA A 7 23.22 -57.28 12.43
C ALA A 7 23.38 -55.76 12.18
N LEU A 8 23.85 -55.42 10.99
CA LEU A 8 23.88 -54.05 10.52
C LEU A 8 22.43 -53.60 10.27
N LEU A 9 21.86 -52.88 11.24
CA LEU A 9 20.58 -52.19 11.06
C LEU A 9 20.78 -51.10 9.98
N LEU A 10 20.41 -51.41 8.76
CA LEU A 10 20.13 -50.37 7.77
C LEU A 10 18.84 -49.67 8.20
N VAL A 11 19.02 -48.57 8.92
CA VAL A 11 17.93 -47.61 9.10
C VAL A 11 17.75 -46.94 7.74
N PRO A 12 16.61 -47.12 7.06
CA PRO A 12 16.36 -46.32 5.86
C PRO A 12 16.36 -44.87 6.33
N LYS A 13 17.29 -44.09 5.85
CA LYS A 13 17.17 -42.64 5.91
C LYS A 13 15.90 -42.29 5.16
N LEU A 14 14.80 -42.18 5.93
CA LEU A 14 13.61 -41.52 5.44
C LEU A 14 14.11 -40.13 5.02
N LEU A 15 14.27 -39.90 3.71
CA LEU A 15 14.40 -38.60 3.14
C LEU A 15 13.09 -37.90 3.47
N LEU A 16 13.01 -37.26 4.63
CA LEU A 16 12.06 -36.19 4.85
C LEU A 16 12.46 -35.16 3.83
N ALA A 17 11.69 -35.09 2.76
CA ALA A 17 11.74 -33.92 1.91
C ALA A 17 11.46 -32.75 2.85
N GLU A 18 12.51 -32.02 3.22
CA GLU A 18 12.32 -30.75 3.90
C GLU A 18 11.56 -29.88 2.90
N THR A 19 10.26 -29.80 3.10
CA THR A 19 9.46 -28.78 2.44
C THR A 19 9.94 -27.46 3.04
N THR A 20 10.89 -26.82 2.36
CA THR A 20 11.32 -25.47 2.71
C THR A 20 10.12 -24.56 2.48
N VAL A 21 9.37 -24.29 3.55
CA VAL A 21 8.30 -23.30 3.52
C VAL A 21 8.97 -21.93 3.41
N SER A 22 8.59 -21.16 2.41
CA SER A 22 9.13 -19.83 2.19
C SER A 22 8.81 -18.93 3.39
N ILE A 23 9.75 -18.05 3.77
CA ILE A 23 9.51 -17.02 4.80
C ILE A 23 8.29 -16.15 4.46
N TRP A 24 7.99 -15.99 3.17
CA TRP A 24 6.82 -15.28 2.68
C TRP A 24 5.52 -15.99 3.04
N ASP A 25 5.49 -17.30 2.91
CA ASP A 25 4.32 -18.12 3.29
C ASP A 25 4.16 -18.14 4.81
N LEU A 26 5.25 -18.31 5.56
CA LEU A 26 5.22 -18.24 7.03
C LEU A 26 4.73 -16.90 7.55
N ALA A 27 5.16 -15.80 6.91
CA ALA A 27 4.71 -14.45 7.25
C ALA A 27 3.22 -14.25 6.92
N ALA A 28 2.76 -14.76 5.79
CA ALA A 28 1.35 -14.70 5.38
C ALA A 28 0.44 -15.42 6.36
N TYR A 29 0.92 -16.53 6.95
CA TYR A 29 0.20 -17.28 8.00
C TYR A 29 0.42 -16.71 9.41
N GLY A 30 1.18 -15.62 9.58
CA GLY A 30 1.51 -15.06 10.89
C GLY A 30 2.38 -15.98 11.76
N SER A 31 3.05 -16.96 11.15
CA SER A 31 3.82 -18.00 11.86
C SER A 31 5.29 -17.66 12.06
N SER A 32 5.75 -16.50 11.58
CA SER A 32 7.14 -16.05 11.71
C SER A 32 7.24 -14.87 12.68
N PRO A 33 7.82 -15.05 13.87
CA PRO A 33 8.01 -13.95 14.82
C PRO A 33 8.83 -12.80 14.20
N GLY A 34 8.39 -11.56 14.43
CA GLY A 34 9.09 -10.36 13.93
C GLY A 34 8.96 -10.12 12.42
N VAL A 35 8.17 -10.93 11.72
CA VAL A 35 7.92 -10.79 10.28
C VAL A 35 6.41 -10.67 10.04
N SER A 36 6.01 -9.72 9.22
CA SER A 36 4.62 -9.51 8.81
C SER A 36 4.54 -9.34 7.30
N ALA A 37 3.56 -9.98 6.66
CA ALA A 37 3.27 -9.74 5.26
C ALA A 37 2.57 -8.39 5.10
N VAL A 38 2.99 -7.62 4.09
CA VAL A 38 2.39 -6.35 3.69
C VAL A 38 2.16 -6.41 2.19
N LYS A 39 0.93 -6.20 1.75
CA LYS A 39 0.62 -6.02 0.35
C LYS A 39 0.44 -4.53 0.06
N LEU A 40 1.21 -4.02 -0.87
CA LEU A 40 1.03 -2.68 -1.41
C LEU A 40 0.26 -2.79 -2.72
N GLU A 41 -0.76 -1.98 -2.85
CA GLU A 41 -1.57 -1.92 -4.06
C GLU A 41 -2.09 -0.50 -4.24
N GLY A 42 -2.01 0.00 -5.45
CA GLY A 42 -2.50 1.32 -5.80
C GLY A 42 -3.11 1.32 -7.19
N TRP A 43 -4.04 2.22 -7.39
CA TRP A 43 -4.69 2.44 -8.65
C TRP A 43 -4.89 3.95 -8.86
N ASN A 44 -4.53 4.44 -10.05
CA ASN A 44 -4.73 5.82 -10.46
C ASN A 44 -5.63 5.82 -11.71
N PRO A 45 -6.78 6.51 -11.69
CA PRO A 45 -7.72 6.53 -12.81
C PRO A 45 -7.18 7.19 -14.07
N ALA A 46 -6.19 8.07 -13.96
CA ALA A 46 -5.70 8.86 -15.09
C ALA A 46 -4.28 9.40 -14.86
N ILE A 47 -3.25 8.55 -15.08
CA ILE A 47 -1.86 9.05 -15.09
C ILE A 47 -1.62 9.95 -16.29
N THR A 48 -0.71 10.92 -16.13
CA THR A 48 -0.22 11.80 -17.19
C THR A 48 1.22 11.48 -17.56
N THR A 49 1.88 12.34 -18.34
CA THR A 49 3.30 12.21 -18.69
C THR A 49 4.27 12.64 -17.59
N THR A 50 3.75 13.05 -16.45
CA THR A 50 4.55 13.34 -15.25
C THR A 50 4.38 12.24 -14.23
N PHE A 51 5.44 11.95 -13.45
CA PHE A 51 5.33 10.95 -12.38
C PHE A 51 4.30 11.37 -11.32
N GLU A 52 3.19 10.68 -11.30
CA GLU A 52 2.10 10.86 -10.36
C GLU A 52 2.00 9.67 -9.41
N PRO A 53 1.57 9.90 -8.16
CA PRO A 53 1.30 8.80 -7.23
C PRO A 53 0.25 7.84 -7.78
N VAL A 54 0.43 6.56 -7.51
CA VAL A 54 -0.58 5.55 -7.84
C VAL A 54 -1.58 5.49 -6.69
N TRP A 55 -2.59 6.35 -6.76
CA TRP A 55 -3.69 6.46 -5.81
C TRP A 55 -4.97 7.01 -6.49
N GLY A 56 -6.13 6.84 -5.84
CA GLY A 56 -7.43 7.12 -6.48
C GLY A 56 -7.74 8.58 -6.76
N GLU A 57 -7.04 9.55 -6.14
CA GLU A 57 -7.34 10.97 -6.34
C GLU A 57 -6.76 11.55 -7.63
N SER A 58 -5.78 10.91 -8.26
CA SER A 58 -5.08 11.42 -9.47
C SER A 58 -4.46 12.81 -9.28
N ALA A 59 -4.15 13.21 -8.05
CA ALA A 59 -3.51 14.47 -7.75
C ALA A 59 -2.06 14.27 -7.32
N ALA A 60 -1.25 15.32 -7.46
CA ALA A 60 0.11 15.32 -6.93
C ALA A 60 0.08 15.18 -5.40
N TYR A 61 0.90 14.29 -4.86
CA TYR A 61 1.07 14.11 -3.43
C TYR A 61 2.51 14.41 -3.02
N THR A 62 2.66 15.21 -1.97
CA THR A 62 3.98 15.48 -1.38
C THR A 62 3.98 14.98 0.06
N PRO A 63 4.84 14.02 0.41
CA PRO A 63 4.98 13.57 1.79
C PRO A 63 5.36 14.70 2.72
N GLN A 64 4.75 14.73 3.87
CA GLN A 64 5.05 15.74 4.88
C GLN A 64 6.32 15.35 5.65
N VAL A 65 7.08 16.35 6.07
CA VAL A 65 8.27 16.18 6.91
C VAL A 65 7.98 16.52 8.38
N ALA A 66 6.80 17.03 8.67
CA ALA A 66 6.31 17.40 10.00
C ALA A 66 4.92 16.79 10.24
N ALA A 67 4.47 16.81 11.49
CA ALA A 67 3.12 16.38 11.84
C ALA A 67 2.05 17.13 11.02
N LEU A 68 1.05 16.38 10.58
CA LEU A 68 -0.15 16.95 9.96
C LEU A 68 -0.88 17.83 10.96
N SER A 69 -1.29 19.01 10.52
CA SER A 69 -2.02 19.95 11.37
C SER A 69 -3.50 19.54 11.42
N THR A 70 -3.95 19.04 12.58
CA THR A 70 -5.34 18.65 12.83
C THR A 70 -5.94 17.78 11.71
N PRO A 71 -5.35 16.58 11.46
CA PRO A 71 -5.86 15.70 10.43
C PRO A 71 -7.25 15.17 10.81
N TYR A 72 -8.10 15.05 9.81
CA TYR A 72 -9.47 14.55 9.95
C TYR A 72 -9.86 13.68 8.77
N CYS A 73 -10.96 12.92 8.91
CA CYS A 73 -11.59 12.22 7.80
C CYS A 73 -13.02 12.72 7.60
N ALA A 74 -13.48 12.74 6.36
CA ALA A 74 -14.85 13.07 5.97
C ALA A 74 -15.24 12.30 4.70
N SER A 75 -16.53 12.27 4.38
CA SER A 75 -17.04 11.67 3.14
C SER A 75 -17.72 12.74 2.27
N SER A 76 -17.69 12.58 0.97
CA SER A 76 -18.49 13.40 0.05
C SER A 76 -20.00 13.12 0.13
N ASP A 77 -20.43 12.06 0.80
CA ASP A 77 -21.84 11.65 0.93
C ASP A 77 -22.30 11.62 2.40
N ALA A 78 -23.48 12.18 2.67
CA ALA A 78 -24.08 12.23 4.00
C ALA A 78 -24.49 10.84 4.53
N ASN A 79 -24.62 9.83 3.68
CA ASN A 79 -24.96 8.47 4.08
C ASN A 79 -23.78 7.69 4.69
N ASP A 80 -22.54 8.19 4.59
CA ASP A 80 -21.39 7.65 5.31
C ASP A 80 -21.35 8.21 6.73
N THR A 81 -22.25 7.72 7.58
CA THR A 81 -22.42 8.17 8.97
C THR A 81 -22.83 7.01 9.88
N ALA A 82 -22.68 7.17 11.19
CA ALA A 82 -22.93 6.13 12.21
C ALA A 82 -24.23 5.32 12.03
N ALA A 83 -25.28 5.93 11.52
CA ALA A 83 -26.58 5.29 11.26
C ALA A 83 -26.95 5.22 9.78
N GLY A 84 -26.03 5.62 8.88
CA GLY A 84 -26.30 5.69 7.45
C GLY A 84 -26.27 4.35 6.73
N THR A 85 -26.54 4.38 5.44
CA THR A 85 -26.53 3.20 4.55
C THR A 85 -25.14 2.89 4.02
N GLY A 86 -24.22 3.85 3.99
CA GLY A 86 -22.84 3.73 3.56
C GLY A 86 -21.87 3.32 4.67
N ALA A 87 -20.62 3.77 4.62
CA ALA A 87 -19.61 3.49 5.64
C ALA A 87 -20.00 4.11 6.98
N ARG A 88 -19.96 3.30 8.05
CA ARG A 88 -20.28 3.73 9.42
C ARG A 88 -19.01 3.95 10.24
N THR A 89 -18.08 3.01 10.15
CA THR A 89 -16.77 3.15 10.78
C THR A 89 -15.68 2.78 9.80
N ILE A 90 -14.56 3.47 9.89
CA ILE A 90 -13.36 3.20 9.10
C ILE A 90 -12.17 2.96 10.01
N SER A 91 -11.20 2.19 9.52
CA SER A 91 -9.85 2.12 10.10
C SER A 91 -8.93 3.02 9.29
N VAL A 92 -8.20 3.87 9.98
CA VAL A 92 -7.15 4.71 9.41
C VAL A 92 -5.81 4.22 9.94
N THR A 93 -4.88 3.89 9.05
CA THR A 93 -3.53 3.44 9.43
C THR A 93 -2.47 4.36 8.85
N GLY A 94 -1.34 4.42 9.53
CA GLY A 94 -0.22 5.25 9.10
C GLY A 94 0.93 5.24 10.09
N VAL A 95 1.76 6.28 10.04
CA VAL A 95 2.85 6.49 10.98
C VAL A 95 2.82 7.90 11.56
N THR A 96 3.27 8.01 12.82
CA THR A 96 3.49 9.29 13.51
C THR A 96 4.86 9.87 13.14
N THR A 97 5.18 11.08 13.60
CA THR A 97 6.52 11.69 13.42
C THR A 97 7.64 10.90 14.07
N ALA A 98 7.32 10.04 15.05
CA ALA A 98 8.25 9.08 15.64
C ALA A 98 8.40 7.79 14.80
N PHE A 99 7.67 7.70 13.66
CA PHE A 99 7.53 6.47 12.87
C PHE A 99 6.99 5.28 13.67
N ALA A 100 6.19 5.55 14.69
CA ALA A 100 5.37 4.53 15.32
C ALA A 100 4.12 4.29 14.46
N ARG A 101 3.81 3.01 14.17
CA ARG A 101 2.54 2.65 13.49
C ARG A 101 1.36 3.01 14.38
N PHE A 102 0.33 3.55 13.77
CA PHE A 102 -0.97 3.71 14.43
C PHE A 102 -2.07 3.05 13.59
N THR A 103 -3.12 2.67 14.27
CA THR A 103 -4.39 2.25 13.70
C THR A 103 -5.48 2.88 14.54
N GLU A 104 -6.31 3.68 13.90
CA GLU A 104 -7.40 4.38 14.57
C GLU A 104 -8.73 4.04 13.93
N THR A 105 -9.75 3.79 14.75
CA THR A 105 -11.13 3.61 14.28
C THR A 105 -11.86 4.94 14.35
N VAL A 106 -12.35 5.41 13.21
CA VAL A 106 -13.11 6.65 13.09
C VAL A 106 -14.56 6.31 12.80
N THR A 107 -15.49 6.86 13.59
CA THR A 107 -16.92 6.81 13.30
C THR A 107 -17.25 7.94 12.33
N MET A 108 -17.75 7.59 11.15
CA MET A 108 -18.07 8.55 10.11
C MET A 108 -19.22 9.47 10.47
N ASN A 109 -19.17 10.71 10.01
CA ASN A 109 -20.20 11.73 10.21
C ASN A 109 -20.57 12.44 8.87
N GLY A 110 -20.65 11.65 7.80
CA GLY A 110 -20.96 12.15 6.47
C GLY A 110 -19.95 13.20 6.01
N GLN A 111 -20.45 14.33 5.55
CA GLN A 111 -19.63 15.44 5.05
C GLN A 111 -18.96 16.27 6.15
N THR A 112 -19.24 15.97 7.42
CA THR A 112 -18.65 16.67 8.55
C THR A 112 -17.33 16.03 8.95
N SER A 113 -16.30 16.85 9.16
CA SER A 113 -14.97 16.41 9.60
C SER A 113 -15.01 15.67 10.95
N VAL A 114 -14.34 14.53 11.02
CA VAL A 114 -14.05 13.81 12.27
C VAL A 114 -12.55 13.79 12.46
N ASN A 115 -12.06 14.54 13.45
CA ASN A 115 -10.63 14.63 13.71
C ASN A 115 -10.05 13.29 14.17
N LEU A 116 -8.82 12.98 13.73
CA LEU A 116 -8.06 11.87 14.28
C LEU A 116 -7.61 12.19 15.69
N ALA A 117 -7.78 11.23 16.59
CA ALA A 117 -7.33 11.34 17.98
C ALA A 117 -5.82 11.07 18.11
N THR A 118 -5.24 10.35 17.15
CA THR A 118 -3.80 10.04 17.12
C THR A 118 -2.99 11.33 17.01
N ALA A 119 -2.14 11.58 18.01
CA ALA A 119 -1.26 12.73 18.01
C ALA A 119 -0.10 12.58 17.03
N SER A 120 0.36 13.72 16.49
CA SER A 120 1.58 13.77 15.64
C SER A 120 1.56 12.85 14.43
N VAL A 121 0.39 12.65 13.81
CA VAL A 121 0.28 11.93 12.54
C VAL A 121 1.20 12.56 11.51
N LEU A 122 2.06 11.77 10.89
CA LEU A 122 2.96 12.21 9.82
C LEU A 122 2.45 11.80 8.44
N PHE A 123 1.98 10.56 8.34
CA PHE A 123 1.60 9.96 7.06
C PHE A 123 0.46 8.97 7.27
N ILE A 124 -0.54 9.04 6.41
CA ILE A 124 -1.68 8.11 6.38
C ILE A 124 -1.48 7.22 5.15
N ASP A 125 -1.35 5.92 5.37
CA ASP A 125 -1.08 5.00 4.27
C ASP A 125 -2.29 4.17 3.85
N LYS A 126 -3.32 4.04 4.69
CA LYS A 126 -4.51 3.25 4.32
C LYS A 126 -5.77 3.69 5.06
N ILE A 127 -6.89 3.65 4.34
CA ILE A 127 -8.25 3.71 4.89
C ILE A 127 -8.95 2.40 4.53
N THR A 128 -9.67 1.82 5.49
CA THR A 128 -10.48 0.62 5.27
C THR A 128 -11.83 0.77 5.96
N VAL A 129 -12.93 0.49 5.29
CA VAL A 129 -14.25 0.45 5.91
C VAL A 129 -14.34 -0.79 6.81
N LEU A 130 -14.64 -0.58 8.09
CA LEU A 130 -14.81 -1.66 9.06
C LEU A 130 -16.27 -2.10 9.17
N THR A 131 -17.18 -1.13 9.16
CA THR A 131 -18.61 -1.40 9.21
C THR A 131 -19.34 -0.49 8.22
N ALA A 132 -20.32 -1.05 7.54
CA ALA A 132 -21.20 -0.32 6.63
C ALA A 132 -22.67 -0.59 6.96
N GLY A 133 -23.53 0.25 6.46
CA GLY A 133 -24.98 0.04 6.49
C GLY A 133 -25.47 -0.90 5.39
N SER A 134 -26.73 -0.77 5.01
CA SER A 134 -27.37 -1.63 4.01
C SER A 134 -26.77 -1.54 2.61
N GLY A 135 -25.99 -0.48 2.31
CA GLY A 135 -25.24 -0.33 1.05
C GLY A 135 -24.02 -1.23 0.94
N LEU A 136 -23.53 -1.80 2.06
CA LEU A 136 -22.35 -2.69 2.16
C LEU A 136 -21.00 -2.05 1.77
N LEU A 137 -21.03 -0.86 1.21
CA LEU A 137 -19.90 -0.09 0.71
C LEU A 137 -19.99 1.36 1.23
N ASN A 138 -18.92 2.14 1.09
CA ASN A 138 -18.98 3.58 1.24
C ASN A 138 -19.92 4.19 0.18
N ALA A 139 -20.74 5.13 0.59
CA ALA A 139 -21.71 5.81 -0.28
C ALA A 139 -21.05 6.93 -1.10
N GLY A 140 -20.05 7.58 -0.51
CA GLY A 140 -19.26 8.65 -1.12
C GLY A 140 -17.78 8.37 -1.09
N ILE A 141 -17.01 9.31 -1.62
CA ILE A 141 -15.56 9.32 -1.50
C ILE A 141 -15.20 9.64 -0.06
N ILE A 142 -14.37 8.82 0.58
CA ILE A 142 -13.86 9.09 1.92
C ILE A 142 -12.43 9.61 1.79
N GLN A 143 -12.19 10.79 2.34
CA GLN A 143 -10.88 11.42 2.33
C GLN A 143 -10.42 11.70 3.76
N CYS A 144 -9.14 11.46 4.03
CA CYS A 144 -8.50 11.94 5.24
C CYS A 144 -7.48 13.01 4.83
N GLY A 145 -7.56 14.17 5.46
CA GLY A 145 -6.78 15.33 5.04
C GLY A 145 -6.66 16.39 6.12
N THR A 146 -6.23 17.58 5.71
CA THR A 146 -6.05 18.76 6.58
C THR A 146 -6.62 20.02 5.93
N GLY A 147 -6.76 21.07 6.72
CA GLY A 147 -7.26 22.37 6.26
C GLY A 147 -8.77 22.48 6.28
N ALA A 148 -9.32 23.37 5.46
CA ALA A 148 -10.77 23.57 5.37
C ALA A 148 -11.45 22.36 4.75
N ASN A 149 -12.62 22.00 5.28
CA ASN A 149 -13.49 20.97 4.73
C ASN A 149 -14.61 21.62 3.91
N THR A 150 -14.73 21.25 2.65
CA THR A 150 -15.81 21.69 1.78
C THR A 150 -16.67 20.50 1.37
N SER A 151 -17.77 20.24 2.07
CA SER A 151 -18.69 19.14 1.79
C SER A 151 -18.02 17.76 1.75
N GLY A 152 -17.10 17.50 2.66
CA GLY A 152 -16.37 16.23 2.76
C GLY A 152 -15.02 16.21 2.04
N ASP A 153 -14.67 17.31 1.34
CA ASP A 153 -13.42 17.44 0.60
C ASP A 153 -12.42 18.31 1.39
N PRO A 154 -11.31 17.77 1.89
CA PRO A 154 -10.29 18.53 2.60
C PRO A 154 -9.47 19.38 1.63
N ALA A 155 -9.02 20.55 2.10
CA ALA A 155 -8.16 21.43 1.30
C ALA A 155 -6.83 20.77 0.89
N VAL A 156 -6.35 19.82 1.69
CA VAL A 156 -5.18 18.98 1.38
C VAL A 156 -5.50 17.55 1.73
N THR A 157 -5.63 16.69 0.72
CA THR A 157 -5.87 15.25 0.89
C THR A 157 -4.56 14.54 1.19
N HIS A 158 -4.59 13.66 2.18
CA HIS A 158 -3.45 12.79 2.56
C HIS A 158 -3.72 11.32 2.31
N GLN A 159 -4.98 10.90 2.27
CA GLN A 159 -5.40 9.57 1.87
C GLN A 159 -6.82 9.60 1.31
N TYR A 160 -7.06 8.74 0.33
CA TYR A 160 -8.26 8.72 -0.49
C TYR A 160 -8.82 7.31 -0.60
N LEU A 161 -10.12 7.17 -0.43
CA LEU A 161 -10.87 5.94 -0.65
C LEU A 161 -12.02 6.25 -1.62
N GLY A 162 -11.90 5.77 -2.84
CA GLY A 162 -12.89 5.99 -3.88
C GLY A 162 -14.23 5.30 -3.61
N VAL A 163 -15.29 5.79 -4.23
CA VAL A 163 -16.59 5.11 -4.23
C VAL A 163 -16.59 3.98 -5.27
N SER A 164 -17.21 2.84 -4.92
CA SER A 164 -17.32 1.73 -5.87
C SER A 164 -18.08 2.15 -7.13
N SER A 165 -17.47 1.92 -8.28
CA SER A 165 -18.08 2.15 -9.58
C SER A 165 -18.74 0.88 -10.11
N ALA A 166 -19.91 1.02 -10.73
CA ALA A 166 -20.56 -0.07 -11.45
C ALA A 166 -19.88 -0.41 -12.79
N THR A 167 -18.90 0.41 -13.23
CA THR A 167 -18.13 0.17 -14.45
C THR A 167 -16.85 -0.58 -14.15
N ALA A 168 -16.41 -1.43 -15.08
CA ALA A 168 -15.22 -2.27 -14.91
C ALA A 168 -13.91 -1.46 -14.77
N ILE A 169 -13.88 -0.23 -15.28
CA ILE A 169 -12.77 0.71 -15.13
C ILE A 169 -13.36 1.99 -14.52
N PRO A 170 -13.13 2.25 -13.23
CA PRO A 170 -13.68 3.43 -12.58
C PRO A 170 -13.15 4.72 -13.20
N ALA A 171 -14.00 5.73 -13.32
CA ALA A 171 -13.59 7.08 -13.68
C ALA A 171 -12.86 7.76 -12.53
N ALA A 172 -12.29 8.94 -12.76
CA ALA A 172 -11.71 9.76 -11.71
C ALA A 172 -12.74 9.97 -10.56
N GLY A 173 -12.33 9.81 -9.33
CA GLY A 173 -13.19 9.87 -8.16
C GLY A 173 -13.86 8.54 -7.77
N ALA A 174 -13.83 7.55 -8.66
CA ALA A 174 -14.31 6.20 -8.35
C ALA A 174 -13.15 5.29 -7.91
N GLY A 175 -13.47 4.17 -7.30
CA GLY A 175 -12.54 3.13 -6.85
C GLY A 175 -13.27 1.80 -6.74
N PHE A 176 -12.71 0.86 -6.01
CA PHE A 176 -13.36 -0.43 -5.77
C PHE A 176 -14.22 -0.43 -4.51
N GLY A 177 -14.13 0.63 -3.71
CA GLY A 177 -14.87 0.78 -2.46
C GLY A 177 -14.26 0.01 -1.29
N ASN A 178 -14.60 0.43 -0.09
CA ASN A 178 -14.23 -0.18 1.20
C ASN A 178 -12.73 -0.17 1.56
N VAL A 179 -11.81 -0.01 0.62
CA VAL A 179 -10.36 0.04 0.89
C VAL A 179 -9.72 1.09 -0.01
N SER A 180 -8.83 1.90 0.55
CA SER A 180 -8.04 2.86 -0.24
C SER A 180 -7.05 2.14 -1.14
N GLU A 181 -7.00 2.56 -2.39
CA GLU A 181 -6.14 2.01 -3.43
C GLU A 181 -4.96 2.96 -3.66
N SER A 182 -4.04 2.97 -2.71
CA SER A 182 -2.85 3.82 -2.76
C SER A 182 -1.59 2.99 -2.51
N PHE A 183 -0.63 3.10 -3.42
CA PHE A 183 0.68 2.48 -3.24
C PHE A 183 1.53 3.32 -2.28
N PHE A 184 1.05 3.42 -1.03
CA PHE A 184 1.62 4.21 0.05
C PHE A 184 1.98 3.32 1.23
N TYR A 185 3.13 3.57 1.86
CA TYR A 185 3.50 2.90 3.10
C TYR A 185 4.53 3.67 3.91
N GLY A 186 4.29 3.80 5.20
CA GLY A 186 5.27 4.33 6.14
C GLY A 186 6.02 3.19 6.84
N VAL A 187 7.31 3.02 6.59
CA VAL A 187 8.14 2.00 7.25
C VAL A 187 8.40 2.43 8.69
N PRO A 188 7.92 1.65 9.69
CA PRO A 188 8.09 2.02 11.09
C PRO A 188 9.55 2.07 11.53
N ALA A 189 9.80 2.77 12.65
CA ALA A 189 11.09 2.69 13.34
C ALA A 189 11.40 1.24 13.75
N ASN A 190 12.66 0.87 13.70
CA ASN A 190 13.18 -0.47 14.01
C ASN A 190 12.65 -1.59 13.09
N LYS A 191 12.14 -1.25 11.92
CA LYS A 191 11.68 -2.19 10.89
C LYS A 191 12.33 -1.90 9.55
N SER A 192 12.46 -2.93 8.71
CA SER A 192 12.79 -2.80 7.29
C SER A 192 11.68 -3.42 6.47
N LEU A 193 11.39 -2.85 5.30
CA LEU A 193 10.42 -3.41 4.37
C LEU A 193 11.16 -3.99 3.16
N LEU A 194 10.95 -5.27 2.90
CA LEU A 194 11.47 -5.97 1.71
C LEU A 194 10.32 -6.19 0.74
N CYS A 195 10.38 -5.63 -0.45
CA CYS A 195 9.35 -5.79 -1.48
C CYS A 195 9.88 -6.57 -2.67
N LYS A 196 9.05 -7.49 -3.18
CA LYS A 196 9.27 -8.25 -4.42
C LYS A 196 8.00 -8.31 -5.24
N ASN A 197 8.08 -8.95 -6.42
CA ASN A 197 6.94 -9.12 -7.32
C ASN A 197 6.24 -7.78 -7.60
N ILE A 198 7.03 -6.72 -7.79
CA ILE A 198 6.47 -5.41 -8.06
C ILE A 198 5.96 -5.42 -9.50
N SER A 199 4.66 -5.22 -9.64
CA SER A 199 3.97 -5.22 -10.93
C SER A 199 3.38 -3.84 -11.21
N CYS A 200 3.55 -3.39 -12.44
CA CYS A 200 2.96 -2.15 -12.94
C CYS A 200 2.13 -2.47 -14.17
N GLY A 201 0.99 -1.87 -14.29
CA GLY A 201 0.11 -2.04 -15.44
C GLY A 201 -0.64 -0.75 -15.76
N SER A 202 -0.93 -0.53 -17.03
CA SER A 202 -1.74 0.61 -17.48
C SER A 202 -2.60 0.19 -18.66
N VAL A 203 -3.73 0.87 -18.83
CA VAL A 203 -4.62 0.69 -19.97
C VAL A 203 -4.65 2.00 -20.74
N PHE A 204 -4.10 1.99 -21.94
CA PHE A 204 -4.08 3.16 -22.81
C PHE A 204 -4.99 2.99 -24.03
N ALA A 205 -5.49 4.13 -24.52
CA ALA A 205 -6.37 4.15 -25.68
C ALA A 205 -5.63 3.86 -26.99
N THR A 206 -4.30 3.99 -27.03
CA THR A 206 -3.49 3.83 -28.27
C THR A 206 -2.49 2.72 -28.14
N ALA A 207 -2.25 2.02 -29.24
CA ALA A 207 -1.41 0.82 -29.32
C ALA A 207 0.11 1.10 -29.21
N ALA A 208 0.56 2.34 -29.25
CA ALA A 208 1.99 2.73 -29.16
C ALA A 208 2.34 3.33 -27.80
N ALA A 209 1.46 3.17 -26.82
CA ALA A 209 1.59 3.76 -25.50
C ALA A 209 2.61 2.99 -24.64
N GLY A 210 3.30 3.72 -23.77
CA GLY A 210 4.23 3.18 -22.78
C GLY A 210 4.06 3.83 -21.42
N HIS A 211 4.58 3.19 -20.38
CA HIS A 211 4.59 3.76 -19.04
C HIS A 211 5.95 3.53 -18.36
N GLU A 212 6.23 4.38 -17.42
CA GLU A 212 7.35 4.25 -16.50
C GLU A 212 6.82 4.11 -15.07
N CYS A 213 7.43 3.20 -14.31
CA CYS A 213 7.10 2.94 -12.92
C CYS A 213 8.31 3.18 -12.04
N VAL A 214 8.13 3.94 -10.98
CA VAL A 214 9.14 4.19 -9.96
C VAL A 214 8.56 4.06 -8.57
N ILE A 215 9.40 3.74 -7.60
CA ILE A 215 9.06 3.86 -6.19
C ILE A 215 9.96 4.90 -5.57
N ASP A 216 9.38 5.93 -4.99
CA ASP A 216 10.07 6.95 -4.23
C ASP A 216 10.06 6.61 -2.74
N GLY A 217 11.23 6.51 -2.14
CA GLY A 217 11.43 6.41 -0.70
C GLY A 217 11.91 7.74 -0.13
N TYR A 218 11.10 8.37 0.71
CA TYR A 218 11.40 9.64 1.37
C TYR A 218 11.93 9.37 2.76
N THR A 219 13.21 9.65 3.01
CA THR A 219 13.78 9.54 4.35
C THR A 219 13.49 10.81 5.14
N ASN A 220 12.82 10.67 6.29
CA ASN A 220 12.35 11.83 7.06
C ASN A 220 13.47 12.69 7.65
N SER A 221 14.66 12.13 7.88
CA SER A 221 15.75 12.86 8.54
C SER A 221 16.45 13.90 7.65
N THR A 222 16.31 13.80 6.34
CA THR A 222 17.07 14.64 5.40
C THR A 222 16.25 15.20 4.24
N GLY A 223 14.98 14.80 4.10
CA GLY A 223 14.17 15.14 2.92
C GLY A 223 14.70 14.51 1.61
N VAL A 224 15.68 13.61 1.70
CA VAL A 224 16.27 12.97 0.52
C VAL A 224 15.30 11.93 -0.02
N VAL A 225 15.00 12.06 -1.29
CA VAL A 225 14.22 11.08 -2.04
C VAL A 225 15.17 10.10 -2.69
N LYS A 226 15.05 8.81 -2.34
CA LYS A 226 15.69 7.73 -3.07
C LYS A 226 14.69 7.13 -4.04
N ARG A 227 14.94 7.30 -5.33
CA ARG A 227 14.08 6.74 -6.37
C ARG A 227 14.58 5.37 -6.80
N TYR A 228 13.68 4.40 -6.75
CA TYR A 228 13.90 3.06 -7.28
C TYR A 228 13.16 2.95 -8.61
N PHE A 229 13.91 2.81 -9.68
CA PHE A 229 13.34 2.55 -10.99
C PHE A 229 12.86 1.10 -11.04
N VAL A 230 11.58 0.91 -11.30
CA VAL A 230 10.98 -0.43 -11.35
C VAL A 230 10.92 -0.91 -12.78
N GLN A 231 10.43 -0.08 -13.69
CA GLN A 231 10.33 -0.43 -15.10
C GLN A 231 9.96 0.72 -16.01
N MET A 232 10.43 0.59 -17.26
CA MET A 232 9.93 1.30 -18.42
C MET A 232 9.34 0.27 -19.39
N GLN A 233 8.08 0.41 -19.75
CA GLN A 233 7.46 -0.40 -20.78
C GLN A 233 7.10 0.48 -21.97
N HIS A 234 7.77 0.21 -23.09
CA HIS A 234 7.37 0.68 -24.40
C HIS A 234 6.78 -0.52 -25.11
N ASN A 235 5.50 -0.69 -25.13
CA ASN A 235 4.86 -1.55 -26.13
C ASN A 235 3.32 -1.64 -26.02
N THR A 236 2.75 -2.12 -27.08
CA THR A 236 1.39 -2.31 -27.52
C THR A 236 0.60 -3.39 -26.78
N GLY A 237 0.77 -3.57 -25.48
CA GLY A 237 0.03 -4.59 -24.76
C GLY A 237 -0.10 -4.29 -23.28
N SER A 238 -1.28 -4.56 -22.74
CA SER A 238 -1.64 -4.47 -21.34
C SER A 238 -0.98 -5.53 -20.44
N ASN A 239 0.22 -6.00 -20.78
CA ASN A 239 0.90 -6.97 -19.93
C ASN A 239 1.52 -6.27 -18.74
N PRO A 240 1.12 -6.64 -17.50
CA PRO A 240 1.77 -6.14 -16.30
C PRO A 240 3.24 -6.53 -16.33
N SER A 241 4.08 -5.58 -16.07
CA SER A 241 5.51 -5.80 -15.97
C SER A 241 5.86 -6.21 -14.56
N LEU A 242 6.55 -7.31 -14.44
CA LEU A 242 7.00 -7.84 -13.16
C LEU A 242 8.48 -7.53 -12.94
N TYR A 243 8.79 -6.77 -11.88
CA TYR A 243 10.14 -6.62 -11.38
C TYR A 243 10.48 -7.80 -10.46
N PRO A 244 11.39 -8.70 -10.86
CA PRO A 244 11.66 -9.93 -10.09
C PRO A 244 12.62 -9.70 -8.93
N GLY A 245 13.25 -8.53 -8.84
CA GLY A 245 14.21 -8.21 -7.78
C GLY A 245 13.55 -7.92 -6.43
N VAL A 246 14.37 -7.89 -5.39
CA VAL A 246 13.96 -7.44 -4.05
C VAL A 246 14.45 -6.02 -3.84
N ILE A 247 13.54 -5.13 -3.45
CA ILE A 247 13.88 -3.77 -3.01
C ILE A 247 13.74 -3.71 -1.50
N GLN A 248 14.78 -3.25 -0.84
CA GLN A 248 14.76 -3.01 0.61
C GLN A 248 14.60 -1.53 0.90
N PHE A 249 13.63 -1.22 1.73
CA PHE A 249 13.42 0.11 2.30
C PHE A 249 13.80 0.09 3.78
N PRO A 250 14.70 0.99 4.20
CA PRO A 250 15.10 1.07 5.61
C PRO A 250 13.97 1.64 6.47
N GLU A 251 14.13 1.54 7.79
CA GLU A 251 13.24 2.19 8.75
C GLU A 251 13.08 3.69 8.45
N LYS A 252 11.97 4.26 8.91
CA LYS A 252 11.67 5.70 8.81
C LYS A 252 11.64 6.22 7.37
N THR A 253 11.20 5.39 6.43
CA THR A 253 11.03 5.74 5.03
C THR A 253 9.54 5.79 4.70
N LEU A 254 9.09 6.88 4.08
CA LEU A 254 7.76 6.97 3.45
C LEU A 254 7.89 6.51 2.00
N ILE A 255 7.09 5.55 1.61
CA ILE A 255 7.11 4.92 0.28
C ILE A 255 5.92 5.38 -0.52
N ILE A 256 6.16 5.79 -1.76
CA ILE A 256 5.14 6.18 -2.73
C ILE A 256 5.47 5.54 -4.08
N GLY A 257 4.58 4.70 -4.57
CA GLY A 257 4.62 4.23 -5.95
C GLY A 257 4.13 5.31 -6.89
N LYS A 258 4.84 5.54 -7.99
CA LYS A 258 4.50 6.54 -9.00
C LYS A 258 4.58 5.95 -10.39
N MET A 259 3.72 6.44 -11.26
CA MET A 259 3.72 6.09 -12.69
C MET A 259 3.61 7.34 -13.55
N ALA A 260 4.13 7.26 -14.77
CA ALA A 260 4.02 8.26 -15.81
C ALA A 260 3.79 7.59 -17.16
N GLY A 261 3.02 8.19 -18.04
CA GLY A 261 3.00 7.86 -19.45
C GLY A 261 4.24 8.40 -20.16
N VAL A 262 4.72 7.71 -21.18
CA VAL A 262 5.94 8.09 -21.91
C VAL A 262 5.68 9.21 -22.90
N THR A 263 4.48 9.25 -23.49
CA THR A 263 4.08 10.28 -24.46
C THR A 263 2.73 10.92 -24.08
N GLY A 264 2.40 12.06 -24.64
CA GLY A 264 1.14 12.77 -24.36
C GLY A 264 -0.14 12.03 -24.72
N SER A 265 -0.04 10.91 -25.49
CA SER A 265 -1.16 9.99 -25.76
C SER A 265 -1.27 8.85 -24.75
N ASP A 266 -0.31 8.73 -23.83
CA ASP A 266 -0.22 7.66 -22.84
C ASP A 266 -0.90 8.05 -21.52
N VAL A 267 -2.10 8.63 -21.62
CA VAL A 267 -2.93 9.01 -20.49
C VAL A 267 -3.99 7.95 -20.28
N GLY A 268 -4.13 7.46 -19.06
CA GLY A 268 -5.13 6.44 -18.76
C GLY A 268 -4.98 5.84 -17.37
N PRO A 269 -5.87 4.90 -17.01
CA PRO A 269 -5.79 4.22 -15.74
C PRO A 269 -4.54 3.37 -15.61
N ALA A 270 -3.96 3.39 -14.43
CA ALA A 270 -2.76 2.65 -14.10
C ALA A 270 -2.85 2.01 -12.71
N SER A 271 -2.17 0.91 -12.53
CA SER A 271 -2.11 0.19 -11.26
C SER A 271 -0.68 -0.25 -10.93
N MET A 272 -0.42 -0.38 -9.65
CA MET A 272 0.85 -0.87 -9.14
C MET A 272 0.61 -1.77 -7.94
N THR A 273 1.31 -2.91 -7.87
CA THR A 273 1.23 -3.83 -6.74
C THR A 273 2.62 -4.31 -6.33
N ALA A 274 2.78 -4.67 -5.07
CA ALA A 274 3.99 -5.33 -4.56
C ALA A 274 3.66 -6.23 -3.38
N ASP A 275 4.35 -7.37 -3.30
CA ASP A 275 4.36 -8.23 -2.13
C ASP A 275 5.55 -7.83 -1.25
N CYS A 276 5.29 -7.50 0.01
CA CYS A 276 6.33 -7.04 0.91
C CYS A 276 6.34 -7.82 2.23
N LEU A 277 7.50 -7.87 2.87
CA LEU A 277 7.69 -8.33 4.25
C LEU A 277 8.20 -7.17 5.10
N LEU A 278 7.53 -6.91 6.18
CA LEU A 278 8.00 -6.03 7.24
C LEU A 278 8.76 -6.88 8.27
N ILE A 279 10.05 -6.61 8.44
CA ILE A 279 10.95 -7.37 9.32
C ILE A 279 11.60 -6.47 10.36
N ASP A 280 11.95 -7.02 11.52
CA ASP A 280 12.69 -6.29 12.53
C ASP A 280 14.10 -5.94 12.01
N SER A 281 14.52 -4.66 12.13
CA SER A 281 15.86 -4.21 11.67
C SER A 281 16.98 -4.93 12.38
N ALA A 282 16.81 -5.34 13.65
CA ALA A 282 17.77 -6.15 14.38
C ALA A 282 17.94 -7.55 13.75
N ALA A 283 16.89 -8.13 13.19
CA ALA A 283 16.94 -9.40 12.47
C ALA A 283 17.65 -9.28 11.10
N SER A 284 17.58 -8.11 10.47
CA SER A 284 18.28 -7.86 9.20
C SER A 284 19.80 -7.71 9.34
N ASN A 285 20.28 -7.36 10.55
CA ASN A 285 21.71 -7.21 10.83
C ASN A 285 22.43 -8.51 11.26
N THR A 286 21.69 -9.55 11.58
CA THR A 286 22.27 -10.88 11.80
C THR A 286 22.30 -11.60 10.46
N ASN A 287 23.39 -11.58 9.73
CA ASN A 287 23.82 -12.31 8.53
C ASN A 287 22.92 -13.45 8.00
N GLN A 288 21.64 -13.43 8.26
CA GLN A 288 20.65 -14.34 7.72
C GLN A 288 20.02 -13.69 6.51
N VAL A 289 20.72 -13.80 5.39
CA VAL A 289 20.16 -13.52 4.08
C VAL A 289 19.16 -14.62 3.77
N TYR A 290 17.91 -14.36 4.00
CA TYR A 290 16.82 -15.24 3.54
C TYR A 290 16.59 -14.97 2.05
N PHE A 291 17.21 -15.75 1.20
CA PHE A 291 16.92 -15.79 -0.23
C PHE A 291 15.88 -16.87 -0.55
#